data_8703a3fd6412e2d47c4dcf780b6a840b
#
_entry.id   8703a3fd6412e2d47c4dcf780b6a840b
#
_cell.length_a   1.000
_cell.length_b   1.000
_cell.length_c   1.000
_cell.angle_alpha   90.00
_cell.angle_beta   90.00
_cell.angle_gamma   90.00
#
_symmetry.space_group_name_H-M   'P 1'
#
loop_
_entity.id
_entity.type
_entity.pdbx_description
1 polymer ?
#
loop_
_entity_poly.entity_id
_entity_poly.type
_entity_poly.pdbx_seq_one_letter_code
_entity_poly.pdbx_strand_id
1 'polypeptide(L)'
;SMDDNFSSRVKDVITYSKEEALRLGHDFIGTEHLLLGMLRDGGGKAINILNSLEIDLDYLRKKVEILSPPNPINDFNQNHKKNLHLTRQAERALKTTFLEAKLFQGKSINTAHLLLCILRNENDPTTKLLIKLQLDYESVKEQFKYMLTELNDDFSSSPSAETFPDDSKDNEDPIEENPFTIKSESKSKVKSKTPVLDNFGRDLTSLAIAGKLDPVIGREKEIERVSQILSRRKKNNPLLIGEPGVGKSAIAEGLALRIIQKKVSRILYNKRVVTLDLASIVAGTKYRGQFEERMKAVMNEIEKNDDIILFIDEIHTIVGAGGATGSLDASNMFKPALARGEIQCIGATTLDEYRQYIEKDGALERRFQKIIVDPTTVEETLEILRNIKDQYE
;
A
#
# COMPACT_ATOMS: atom_id res chain seq x y z
N SER A 1 18.95 -5.87 -26.22
CA SER A 1 17.85 -6.76 -25.94
C SER A 1 17.12 -6.28 -24.68
N MET A 2 15.82 -6.22 -24.73
CA MET A 2 14.94 -5.54 -23.74
C MET A 2 14.79 -6.24 -22.38
N ASP A 3 15.55 -7.29 -22.13
CA ASP A 3 15.51 -8.03 -20.85
C ASP A 3 16.42 -7.45 -19.75
N ASP A 4 17.06 -6.33 -20.00
CA ASP A 4 18.23 -5.91 -19.21
C ASP A 4 17.96 -5.01 -18.01
N ASN A 5 16.71 -4.72 -17.67
CA ASN A 5 16.47 -3.79 -16.56
C ASN A 5 16.20 -4.42 -15.20
N PHE A 6 15.67 -5.62 -15.17
CA PHE A 6 15.81 -6.46 -14.01
C PHE A 6 17.14 -7.18 -14.10
N SER A 7 18.00 -7.01 -13.12
CA SER A 7 19.17 -7.85 -13.04
C SER A 7 18.72 -9.32 -13.08
N SER A 8 19.48 -10.17 -13.76
CA SER A 8 19.20 -11.62 -13.77
C SER A 8 19.06 -12.17 -12.35
N ARG A 9 19.75 -11.56 -11.41
CA ARG A 9 19.71 -11.91 -9.99
C ARG A 9 18.36 -11.62 -9.34
N VAL A 10 17.68 -10.52 -9.68
CA VAL A 10 16.31 -10.25 -9.18
C VAL A 10 15.34 -11.31 -9.68
N LYS A 11 15.46 -11.73 -10.93
CA LYS A 11 14.65 -12.82 -11.48
C LYS A 11 14.92 -14.13 -10.76
N ASP A 12 16.18 -14.44 -10.46
CA ASP A 12 16.56 -15.63 -9.68
C ASP A 12 15.99 -15.58 -8.27
N VAL A 13 16.06 -14.44 -7.61
CA VAL A 13 15.47 -14.24 -6.28
C VAL A 13 13.96 -14.51 -6.27
N ILE A 14 13.23 -14.06 -7.27
CA ILE A 14 11.79 -14.31 -7.39
C ILE A 14 11.53 -15.82 -7.57
N THR A 15 12.32 -16.49 -8.39
CA THR A 15 12.25 -17.94 -8.56
C THR A 15 12.52 -18.68 -7.24
N TYR A 16 13.58 -18.29 -6.53
CA TYR A 16 13.91 -18.86 -5.22
C TYR A 16 12.83 -18.57 -4.17
N SER A 17 12.21 -17.41 -4.22
CA SER A 17 11.10 -17.05 -3.33
C SER A 17 9.91 -17.99 -3.50
N LYS A 18 9.58 -18.35 -4.73
CA LYS A 18 8.57 -19.35 -5.06
C LYS A 18 8.95 -20.73 -4.51
N GLU A 19 10.19 -21.15 -4.72
CA GLU A 19 10.69 -22.45 -4.23
C GLU A 19 10.70 -22.49 -2.70
N GLU A 20 11.06 -21.40 -2.02
CA GLU A 20 11.02 -21.31 -0.55
C GLU A 20 9.58 -21.37 -0.02
N ALA A 21 8.63 -20.70 -0.66
CA ALA A 21 7.22 -20.82 -0.29
C ALA A 21 6.72 -22.26 -0.43
N LEU A 22 7.06 -22.95 -1.52
CA LEU A 22 6.74 -24.36 -1.73
C LEU A 22 7.39 -25.28 -0.69
N ARG A 23 8.66 -25.04 -0.38
CA ARG A 23 9.40 -25.80 0.65
C ARG A 23 8.72 -25.72 2.02
N LEU A 24 8.21 -24.53 2.36
CA LEU A 24 7.51 -24.28 3.63
C LEU A 24 6.03 -24.71 3.60
N GLY A 25 5.54 -25.24 2.49
CA GLY A 25 4.15 -25.67 2.34
C GLY A 25 3.15 -24.52 2.27
N HIS A 26 3.60 -23.33 1.88
CA HIS A 26 2.74 -22.15 1.73
C HIS A 26 2.16 -22.09 0.32
N ASP A 27 0.95 -21.56 0.21
CA ASP A 27 0.23 -21.36 -1.08
C ASP A 27 0.31 -19.93 -1.60
N PHE A 28 1.11 -19.09 -0.96
CA PHE A 28 1.34 -17.70 -1.30
C PHE A 28 2.83 -17.35 -1.26
N ILE A 29 3.20 -16.26 -1.93
CA ILE A 29 4.54 -15.65 -1.83
C ILE A 29 4.40 -14.30 -1.14
N GLY A 30 4.89 -14.20 0.08
CA GLY A 30 4.94 -12.97 0.87
C GLY A 30 6.32 -12.31 0.81
N THR A 31 6.44 -11.17 1.49
CA THR A 31 7.73 -10.46 1.63
C THR A 31 8.76 -11.30 2.36
N GLU A 32 8.36 -12.15 3.31
CA GLU A 32 9.22 -13.13 3.98
C GLU A 32 9.85 -14.12 2.98
N HIS A 33 9.11 -14.55 1.98
CA HIS A 33 9.63 -15.44 0.94
C HIS A 33 10.59 -14.72 -0.01
N LEU A 34 10.32 -13.43 -0.31
CA LEU A 34 11.25 -12.60 -1.08
C LEU A 34 12.58 -12.45 -0.35
N LEU A 35 12.55 -12.22 0.95
CA LEU A 35 13.75 -12.14 1.77
C LEU A 35 14.48 -13.49 1.84
N LEU A 36 13.77 -14.61 2.03
CA LEU A 36 14.35 -15.95 1.98
C LEU A 36 14.97 -16.25 0.60
N GLY A 37 14.36 -15.79 -0.46
CA GLY A 37 14.91 -15.90 -1.82
C GLY A 37 16.24 -15.17 -1.99
N MET A 38 16.35 -13.94 -1.43
CA MET A 38 17.62 -13.20 -1.40
C MET A 38 18.69 -13.93 -0.62
N LEU A 39 18.35 -14.46 0.55
CA LEU A 39 19.27 -15.20 1.41
C LEU A 39 19.72 -16.51 0.75
N ARG A 40 18.83 -17.21 0.06
CA ARG A 40 19.13 -18.42 -0.69
C ARG A 40 20.06 -18.15 -1.87
N ASP A 41 19.84 -17.07 -2.61
CA ASP A 41 20.74 -16.62 -3.68
C ASP A 41 22.15 -16.34 -3.14
N GLY A 42 22.25 -15.76 -1.96
CA GLY A 42 23.50 -15.57 -1.23
C GLY A 42 24.45 -14.53 -1.81
N GLY A 43 24.02 -13.80 -2.82
CA GLY A 43 24.83 -12.77 -3.47
C GLY A 43 24.01 -11.54 -3.84
N GLY A 44 24.66 -10.61 -4.53
CA GLY A 44 24.04 -9.37 -4.99
C GLY A 44 24.09 -8.24 -3.98
N LYS A 45 23.57 -7.09 -4.38
CA LYS A 45 23.73 -5.84 -3.61
C LYS A 45 23.01 -5.87 -2.26
N ALA A 46 21.84 -6.49 -2.17
CA ALA A 46 21.14 -6.63 -0.89
C ALA A 46 21.97 -7.43 0.12
N ILE A 47 22.51 -8.56 -0.28
CA ILE A 47 23.37 -9.40 0.58
C ILE A 47 24.65 -8.64 0.97
N ASN A 48 25.25 -7.91 0.04
CA ASN A 48 26.42 -7.09 0.34
C ASN A 48 26.12 -6.01 1.39
N ILE A 49 24.95 -5.39 1.33
CA ILE A 49 24.51 -4.41 2.34
C ILE A 49 24.34 -5.11 3.69
N LEU A 50 23.67 -6.26 3.74
CA LEU A 50 23.46 -7.00 4.99
C LEU A 50 24.79 -7.42 5.61
N ASN A 51 25.75 -7.89 4.81
CA ASN A 51 27.09 -8.21 5.29
C ASN A 51 27.84 -6.97 5.78
N SER A 52 27.75 -5.85 5.09
CA SER A 52 28.36 -4.59 5.50
C SER A 52 27.79 -4.05 6.82
N LEU A 53 26.54 -4.33 7.11
CA LEU A 53 25.87 -4.00 8.37
C LEU A 53 26.05 -5.08 9.44
N GLU A 54 26.94 -6.04 9.20
CA GLU A 54 27.32 -7.12 10.14
C GLU A 54 26.15 -8.00 10.56
N ILE A 55 25.20 -8.25 9.66
CA ILE A 55 24.06 -9.13 9.91
C ILE A 55 24.48 -10.58 9.71
N ASP A 56 24.19 -11.40 10.70
CA ASP A 56 24.31 -12.87 10.59
C ASP A 56 23.15 -13.39 9.73
N LEU A 57 23.47 -13.81 8.49
CA LEU A 57 22.49 -14.25 7.51
C LEU A 57 21.77 -15.53 7.92
N ASP A 58 22.47 -16.45 8.59
CA ASP A 58 21.84 -17.70 9.09
C ASP A 58 20.87 -17.40 10.24
N TYR A 59 21.22 -16.49 11.11
CA TYR A 59 20.34 -16.03 12.17
C TYR A 59 19.10 -15.35 11.60
N LEU A 60 19.28 -14.47 10.60
CA LEU A 60 18.17 -13.81 9.91
C LEU A 60 17.23 -14.82 9.26
N ARG A 61 17.77 -15.82 8.56
CA ARG A 61 16.99 -16.89 7.94
C ARG A 61 16.11 -17.60 8.97
N LYS A 62 16.71 -18.02 10.10
CA LYS A 62 15.98 -18.70 11.17
C LYS A 62 14.85 -17.83 11.73
N LYS A 63 15.09 -16.55 11.92
CA LYS A 63 14.06 -15.60 12.41
C LYS A 63 12.93 -15.42 11.41
N VAL A 64 13.21 -15.35 10.12
CA VAL A 64 12.19 -15.28 9.08
C VAL A 64 11.35 -16.55 9.03
N GLU A 65 11.96 -17.72 9.16
CA GLU A 65 11.24 -19.00 9.19
C GLU A 65 10.36 -19.15 10.45
N ILE A 66 10.75 -18.56 11.57
CA ILE A 66 9.90 -18.50 12.78
C ILE A 66 8.69 -17.58 12.54
N LEU A 67 8.88 -16.48 11.83
CA LEU A 67 7.80 -15.55 11.49
C LEU A 67 6.73 -16.20 10.60
N SER A 68 7.16 -17.09 9.71
CA SER A 68 6.29 -17.78 8.75
C SER A 68 6.57 -19.30 8.82
N PRO A 69 6.01 -19.99 9.84
CA PRO A 69 6.35 -21.38 10.11
C PRO A 69 5.87 -22.33 9.00
N PRO A 70 6.54 -23.47 8.80
CA PRO A 70 6.13 -24.46 7.81
C PRO A 70 4.71 -24.96 8.05
N ASN A 71 3.98 -25.18 6.96
CA ASN A 71 2.64 -25.77 6.99
C ASN A 71 2.70 -27.22 6.50
N PRO A 72 2.67 -28.24 7.39
CA PRO A 72 2.83 -29.64 7.01
C PRO A 72 1.62 -30.23 6.27
N ILE A 73 0.48 -29.56 6.26
CA ILE A 73 -0.78 -30.10 5.70
C ILE A 73 -0.80 -30.02 4.17
N ASN A 74 0.01 -29.17 3.55
CA ASN A 74 0.01 -28.96 2.11
C ASN A 74 0.93 -29.89 1.30
N ASP A 75 1.58 -30.85 1.94
CA ASP A 75 2.52 -31.77 1.27
C ASP A 75 1.83 -32.76 0.30
N PHE A 76 0.51 -32.88 0.33
CA PHE A 76 -0.23 -33.88 -0.43
C PHE A 76 -0.91 -33.39 -1.70
N ASN A 77 -0.92 -32.11 -2.00
CA ASN A 77 -1.59 -31.59 -3.19
C ASN A 77 -0.59 -31.08 -4.25
N GLN A 78 -0.09 -32.03 -5.05
CA GLN A 78 0.75 -31.71 -6.22
C GLN A 78 0.08 -30.83 -7.28
N ASN A 79 -1.22 -30.62 -7.20
CA ASN A 79 -1.98 -29.76 -8.14
C ASN A 79 -1.91 -28.27 -7.82
N HIS A 80 -1.45 -27.86 -6.63
CA HIS A 80 -1.25 -26.47 -6.26
C HIS A 80 0.08 -25.87 -6.73
N LYS A 81 0.96 -26.67 -7.33
CA LYS A 81 2.29 -26.22 -7.80
C LYS A 81 2.26 -25.16 -8.90
N LYS A 82 1.11 -24.93 -9.55
CA LYS A 82 1.07 -24.09 -10.75
C LYS A 82 0.69 -22.62 -10.52
N ASN A 83 0.07 -22.24 -9.40
CA ASN A 83 -0.46 -20.88 -9.23
C ASN A 83 -0.26 -20.36 -7.81
N LEU A 84 1.00 -20.17 -7.39
CA LEU A 84 1.28 -19.38 -6.19
C LEU A 84 1.00 -17.92 -6.46
N HIS A 85 0.26 -17.28 -5.56
CA HIS A 85 -0.10 -15.88 -5.64
C HIS A 85 0.78 -15.03 -4.74
N LEU A 86 1.06 -13.80 -5.18
CA LEU A 86 1.76 -12.83 -4.36
C LEU A 86 0.80 -12.26 -3.31
N THR A 87 1.29 -12.08 -2.08
CA THR A 87 0.57 -11.24 -1.12
C THR A 87 0.54 -9.80 -1.59
N ARG A 88 -0.38 -8.99 -1.06
CA ARG A 88 -0.46 -7.56 -1.37
C ARG A 88 0.88 -6.85 -1.12
N GLN A 89 1.51 -7.14 0.01
CA GLN A 89 2.79 -6.53 0.38
C GLN A 89 3.92 -6.92 -0.57
N ALA A 90 4.00 -8.21 -0.95
CA ALA A 90 4.99 -8.69 -1.90
C ALA A 90 4.78 -8.11 -3.30
N GLU A 91 3.53 -8.08 -3.77
CA GLU A 91 3.17 -7.46 -5.05
C GLU A 91 3.55 -5.98 -5.07
N ARG A 92 3.21 -5.25 -4.02
CA ARG A 92 3.56 -3.83 -3.87
C ARG A 92 5.07 -3.63 -3.87
N ALA A 93 5.82 -4.44 -3.12
CA ALA A 93 7.29 -4.36 -3.08
C ALA A 93 7.89 -4.54 -4.48
N LEU A 94 7.44 -5.53 -5.23
CA LEU A 94 7.91 -5.78 -6.60
C LEU A 94 7.53 -4.64 -7.55
N LYS A 95 6.30 -4.13 -7.48
CA LYS A 95 5.84 -3.02 -8.34
C LYS A 95 6.53 -1.70 -8.05
N THR A 96 6.86 -1.42 -6.80
CA THR A 96 7.54 -0.18 -6.40
C THR A 96 9.06 -0.24 -6.57
N THR A 97 9.64 -1.42 -6.75
CA THR A 97 11.09 -1.61 -6.95
C THR A 97 11.61 -0.78 -8.13
N PHE A 98 10.84 -0.64 -9.18
CA PHE A 98 11.20 0.20 -10.33
C PHE A 98 11.31 1.68 -9.96
N LEU A 99 10.42 2.21 -9.14
CA LEU A 99 10.44 3.60 -8.69
C LEU A 99 11.66 3.89 -7.82
N GLU A 100 12.02 2.97 -6.93
CA GLU A 100 13.23 3.08 -6.11
C GLU A 100 14.49 3.08 -6.99
N ALA A 101 14.55 2.24 -8.01
CA ALA A 101 15.67 2.23 -8.96
C ALA A 101 15.89 3.59 -9.64
N LYS A 102 14.81 4.30 -9.97
CA LYS A 102 14.88 5.67 -10.51
C LYS A 102 15.47 6.68 -9.54
N LEU A 103 15.12 6.60 -8.26
CA LEU A 103 15.65 7.51 -7.22
C LEU A 103 17.18 7.40 -7.10
N PHE A 104 17.73 6.22 -7.33
CA PHE A 104 19.17 5.97 -7.26
C PHE A 104 19.88 6.11 -8.63
N GLN A 105 19.18 6.58 -9.67
CA GLN A 105 19.70 6.79 -11.03
C GLN A 105 20.39 5.54 -11.64
N GLY A 106 20.04 4.38 -11.13
CA GLY A 106 20.57 3.11 -11.62
C GLY A 106 19.92 2.69 -12.94
N LYS A 107 20.71 2.16 -13.87
CA LYS A 107 20.21 1.62 -15.15
C LYS A 107 19.55 0.25 -15.01
N SER A 108 19.80 -0.48 -13.93
CA SER A 108 19.24 -1.80 -13.68
C SER A 108 18.64 -1.91 -12.28
N ILE A 109 17.51 -2.56 -12.20
CA ILE A 109 16.83 -2.89 -10.95
C ILE A 109 17.57 -4.07 -10.32
N ASN A 110 18.07 -3.88 -9.09
CA ASN A 110 18.83 -4.89 -8.37
C ASN A 110 18.15 -5.29 -7.05
N THR A 111 18.75 -6.24 -6.34
CA THR A 111 18.19 -6.75 -5.09
C THR A 111 18.14 -5.72 -3.97
N ALA A 112 19.03 -4.71 -3.97
CA ALA A 112 18.96 -3.62 -2.98
C ALA A 112 17.69 -2.78 -3.14
N HIS A 113 17.27 -2.51 -4.36
CA HIS A 113 16.01 -1.82 -4.63
C HIS A 113 14.82 -2.62 -4.09
N LEU A 114 14.82 -3.94 -4.27
CA LEU A 114 13.77 -4.82 -3.75
C LEU A 114 13.74 -4.81 -2.21
N LEU A 115 14.90 -4.88 -1.57
CA LEU A 115 15.00 -4.81 -0.11
C LEU A 115 14.46 -3.48 0.43
N LEU A 116 14.81 -2.36 -0.20
CA LEU A 116 14.29 -1.03 0.17
C LEU A 116 12.77 -0.95 0.02
N CYS A 117 12.21 -1.54 -1.03
CA CYS A 117 10.76 -1.56 -1.23
C CYS A 117 10.03 -2.39 -0.17
N ILE A 118 10.63 -3.49 0.30
CA ILE A 118 10.09 -4.25 1.44
C ILE A 118 10.10 -3.39 2.70
N LEU A 119 11.19 -2.68 2.97
CA LEU A 119 11.37 -1.85 4.17
C LEU A 119 10.48 -0.60 4.20
N ARG A 120 9.95 -0.16 3.08
CA ARG A 120 9.02 0.99 3.02
C ARG A 120 7.72 0.77 3.77
N ASN A 121 7.24 -0.45 3.86
CA ASN A 121 6.02 -0.78 4.58
C ASN A 121 6.33 -1.18 6.02
N GLU A 122 6.30 -0.22 6.92
CA GLU A 122 6.60 -0.42 8.35
C GLU A 122 5.59 -1.33 9.06
N ASN A 123 4.40 -1.51 8.50
CA ASN A 123 3.37 -2.39 9.05
C ASN A 123 3.53 -3.87 8.64
N ASP A 124 4.37 -4.15 7.67
CA ASP A 124 4.66 -5.52 7.25
C ASP A 124 5.43 -6.27 8.35
N PRO A 125 5.00 -7.48 8.74
CA PRO A 125 5.70 -8.30 9.74
C PRO A 125 7.17 -8.55 9.41
N THR A 126 7.52 -8.76 8.14
CA THR A 126 8.92 -8.92 7.71
C THR A 126 9.73 -7.65 7.96
N THR A 127 9.17 -6.49 7.63
CA THR A 127 9.81 -5.20 7.90
C THR A 127 9.97 -4.95 9.40
N LYS A 128 8.97 -5.28 10.21
CA LYS A 128 9.06 -5.19 11.68
C LYS A 128 10.18 -6.06 12.25
N LEU A 129 10.36 -7.26 11.71
CA LEU A 129 11.50 -8.12 12.09
C LEU A 129 12.83 -7.47 11.74
N LEU A 130 12.97 -6.93 10.53
CA LEU A 130 14.18 -6.25 10.08
C LEU A 130 14.51 -5.02 10.94
N ILE A 131 13.51 -4.23 11.29
CA ILE A 131 13.67 -3.05 12.18
C ILE A 131 14.16 -3.47 13.57
N LYS A 132 13.67 -4.58 14.12
CA LYS A 132 14.19 -5.13 15.39
C LYS A 132 15.68 -5.50 15.32
N LEU A 133 16.18 -5.82 14.14
CA LEU A 133 17.60 -6.08 13.88
C LEU A 133 18.36 -4.81 13.48
N GLN A 134 17.76 -3.64 13.67
CA GLN A 134 18.30 -2.32 13.31
C GLN A 134 18.49 -2.13 11.79
N LEU A 135 17.74 -2.87 11.00
CA LEU A 135 17.67 -2.72 9.55
C LEU A 135 16.40 -1.96 9.18
N ASP A 136 16.45 -0.64 9.23
CA ASP A 136 15.37 0.22 8.75
C ASP A 136 15.65 0.73 7.33
N TYR A 137 14.65 1.39 6.74
CA TYR A 137 14.76 1.95 5.39
C TYR A 137 15.94 2.92 5.26
N GLU A 138 16.11 3.83 6.21
CA GLU A 138 17.15 4.87 6.15
C GLU A 138 18.56 4.29 6.26
N SER A 139 18.79 3.35 7.18
CA SER A 139 20.11 2.74 7.35
C SER A 139 20.54 1.92 6.14
N VAL A 140 19.62 1.17 5.54
CA VAL A 140 19.88 0.40 4.32
C VAL A 140 20.10 1.34 3.13
N LYS A 141 19.31 2.40 3.01
CA LYS A 141 19.42 3.41 1.97
C LYS A 141 20.78 4.13 2.02
N GLU A 142 21.21 4.55 3.20
CA GLU A 142 22.52 5.19 3.38
C GLU A 142 23.67 4.26 3.03
N GLN A 143 23.62 3.02 3.47
CA GLN A 143 24.63 2.02 3.13
C GLN A 143 24.68 1.75 1.64
N PHE A 144 23.53 1.70 0.98
CA PHE A 144 23.45 1.53 -0.47
C PHE A 144 24.05 2.73 -1.22
N LYS A 145 23.76 3.94 -0.80
CA LYS A 145 24.36 5.16 -1.38
C LYS A 145 25.88 5.18 -1.20
N TYR A 146 26.36 4.81 -0.03
CA TYR A 146 27.80 4.74 0.26
C TYR A 146 28.49 3.74 -0.70
N MET A 147 27.93 2.57 -0.89
CA MET A 147 28.48 1.56 -1.80
C MET A 147 28.47 2.01 -3.26
N LEU A 148 27.50 2.83 -3.69
CA LEU A 148 27.46 3.41 -5.04
C LEU A 148 28.53 4.48 -5.24
N THR A 149 28.85 5.28 -4.21
CA THR A 149 29.91 6.29 -4.29
C THR A 149 31.29 5.68 -4.33
N GLU A 150 31.56 4.62 -3.57
CA GLU A 150 32.86 3.90 -3.65
C GLU A 150 33.13 3.33 -5.05
N LEU A 151 32.11 2.82 -5.73
CA LEU A 151 32.26 2.30 -7.10
C LEU A 151 32.54 3.40 -8.13
N ASN A 152 32.16 4.66 -7.85
CA ASN A 152 32.44 5.79 -8.73
C ASN A 152 33.82 6.39 -8.48
N ASP A 153 34.38 6.27 -7.28
CA ASP A 153 35.71 6.76 -6.93
C ASP A 153 36.83 5.89 -7.53
N ASP A 154 36.59 4.61 -7.75
CA ASP A 154 37.54 3.72 -8.44
C ASP A 154 37.72 4.06 -9.93
N PHE A 155 36.87 4.90 -10.51
CA PHE A 155 36.96 5.33 -11.93
C PHE A 155 37.51 6.76 -12.10
N SER A 156 37.80 7.50 -11.04
CA SER A 156 38.36 8.85 -11.10
C SER A 156 39.61 8.98 -10.25
N SER A 157 40.68 8.27 -10.61
CA SER A 157 42.01 8.60 -10.13
C SER A 157 42.72 9.46 -11.14
N SER A 158 42.66 10.75 -10.98
CA SER A 158 43.73 11.66 -11.35
C SER A 158 43.69 12.90 -10.46
N PRO A 159 44.86 13.31 -9.92
CA PRO A 159 44.90 14.25 -8.86
C PRO A 159 45.03 15.68 -9.38
N SER A 160 44.26 16.59 -8.81
CA SER A 160 44.69 17.97 -8.71
C SER A 160 44.22 18.57 -7.41
N ALA A 161 45.25 18.79 -6.59
CA ALA A 161 45.21 19.56 -5.37
C ALA A 161 44.87 21.01 -5.70
N GLU A 162 44.08 21.65 -4.84
CA GLU A 162 44.33 23.01 -4.37
C GLU A 162 43.43 23.33 -3.17
N THR A 163 44.10 23.37 -2.06
CA THR A 163 44.20 24.29 -0.94
C THR A 163 43.00 25.17 -0.57
N PHE A 164 42.64 24.97 0.68
CA PHE A 164 41.87 25.91 1.52
C PHE A 164 42.68 27.14 1.90
N PRO A 165 42.03 28.24 2.29
CA PRO A 165 42.38 28.83 3.57
C PRO A 165 41.21 29.01 4.54
N ASP A 166 41.53 28.64 5.74
CA ASP A 166 40.93 28.93 7.01
C ASP A 166 41.01 30.44 7.30
N ASP A 167 39.93 31.03 7.78
CA ASP A 167 40.03 32.19 8.69
C ASP A 167 38.76 32.28 9.56
N SER A 168 38.97 31.86 10.77
CA SER A 168 38.22 32.22 11.96
C SER A 168 38.40 33.67 12.32
N LYS A 169 37.34 34.40 12.65
CA LYS A 169 37.33 35.41 13.74
C LYS A 169 35.91 35.81 14.13
N ASP A 170 35.72 35.66 15.41
CA ASP A 170 34.68 36.20 16.28
C ASP A 170 34.43 37.69 16.10
N ASN A 171 33.20 38.13 16.29
CA ASN A 171 32.85 39.29 17.10
C ASN A 171 31.32 39.39 17.35
N GLU A 172 31.05 39.60 18.62
CA GLU A 172 29.75 39.82 19.24
C GLU A 172 29.21 41.24 18.99
N ASP A 173 27.84 41.29 18.87
CA ASP A 173 26.86 42.30 19.31
C ASP A 173 26.88 43.75 18.75
N PRO A 174 25.78 44.52 18.84
CA PRO A 174 24.44 44.29 19.39
C PRO A 174 23.22 44.74 18.50
N ILE A 175 22.07 44.33 18.97
CA ILE A 175 20.66 44.71 18.76
C ILE A 175 20.44 46.10 18.11
N GLU A 176 19.70 46.09 16.98
CA GLU A 176 18.79 47.16 16.60
C GLU A 176 17.50 46.57 16.01
N GLU A 177 16.40 46.92 16.65
CA GLU A 177 15.05 46.71 16.21
C GLU A 177 14.81 47.42 14.87
N ASN A 178 14.25 46.68 13.91
CA ASN A 178 13.53 47.32 12.81
C ASN A 178 12.25 46.54 12.46
N PRO A 179 11.14 47.28 12.31
CA PRO A 179 9.80 46.73 12.23
C PRO A 179 9.44 46.48 10.78
N PHE A 180 9.68 45.26 10.32
CA PHE A 180 8.96 44.73 9.17
C PHE A 180 8.27 43.45 9.61
N THR A 181 7.12 43.62 10.23
CA THR A 181 6.11 42.61 10.35
C THR A 181 5.68 42.21 8.93
N ILE A 182 6.36 41.23 8.39
CA ILE A 182 5.75 40.40 7.36
C ILE A 182 4.67 39.64 8.10
N LYS A 183 3.43 40.12 7.91
CA LYS A 183 2.25 39.30 8.19
C LYS A 183 2.46 37.99 7.48
N SER A 184 2.84 36.96 8.23
CA SER A 184 2.56 35.61 7.82
C SER A 184 1.05 35.56 7.66
N GLU A 185 0.61 35.57 6.42
CA GLU A 185 -0.74 35.17 6.11
C GLU A 185 -0.90 33.80 6.72
N SER A 186 -1.58 33.77 7.84
CA SER A 186 -2.19 32.57 8.35
C SER A 186 -3.02 32.03 7.20
N LYS A 187 -2.52 30.99 6.51
CA LYS A 187 -3.37 30.17 5.68
C LYS A 187 -4.55 29.83 6.54
N SER A 188 -5.67 30.48 6.30
CA SER A 188 -6.94 30.12 6.88
C SER A 188 -7.10 28.64 6.61
N LYS A 189 -7.02 27.83 7.66
CA LYS A 189 -7.39 26.41 7.57
C LYS A 189 -8.82 26.42 7.07
N VAL A 190 -9.00 26.04 5.81
CA VAL A 190 -10.33 25.84 5.25
C VAL A 190 -10.98 24.83 6.17
N LYS A 191 -12.06 25.27 6.84
CA LYS A 191 -12.76 24.45 7.80
C LYS A 191 -13.32 23.25 7.05
N SER A 192 -12.93 22.03 7.43
CA SER A 192 -13.42 20.81 6.80
C SER A 192 -14.96 20.74 6.87
N LYS A 193 -15.60 20.30 5.79
CA LYS A 193 -17.05 20.07 5.75
C LYS A 193 -17.44 18.76 6.49
N THR A 194 -16.48 17.91 6.78
CA THR A 194 -16.69 16.58 7.39
C THR A 194 -15.75 16.33 8.55
N PRO A 195 -15.82 17.13 9.64
CA PRO A 195 -14.87 17.01 10.75
C PRO A 195 -14.98 15.68 11.50
N VAL A 196 -16.17 15.09 11.61
CA VAL A 196 -16.36 13.81 12.27
C VAL A 196 -15.81 12.66 11.42
N LEU A 197 -16.12 12.65 10.12
CA LEU A 197 -15.61 11.64 9.20
C LEU A 197 -14.08 11.67 9.12
N ASP A 198 -13.48 12.85 9.15
CA ASP A 198 -12.02 13.03 9.12
C ASP A 198 -11.32 12.36 10.32
N ASN A 199 -12.01 12.22 11.45
CA ASN A 199 -11.48 11.51 12.62
C ASN A 199 -11.53 9.98 12.48
N PHE A 200 -12.44 9.45 11.66
CA PHE A 200 -12.68 8.01 11.51
C PHE A 200 -12.42 7.49 10.11
N GLY A 201 -11.91 8.33 9.25
CA GLY A 201 -11.64 8.00 7.88
C GLY A 201 -10.34 8.60 7.38
N ARG A 202 -9.89 8.09 6.24
CA ARG A 202 -8.72 8.58 5.52
C ARG A 202 -9.16 9.07 4.15
N ASP A 203 -9.00 10.35 3.86
CA ASP A 203 -9.36 10.93 2.58
C ASP A 203 -8.27 10.64 1.53
N LEU A 204 -8.53 9.67 0.67
CA LEU A 204 -7.59 9.24 -0.35
C LEU A 204 -7.38 10.32 -1.43
N THR A 205 -8.40 11.08 -1.76
CA THR A 205 -8.27 12.17 -2.75
C THR A 205 -7.41 13.30 -2.23
N SER A 206 -7.52 13.66 -0.96
CA SER A 206 -6.61 14.62 -0.32
C SER A 206 -5.17 14.12 -0.28
N LEU A 207 -4.95 12.84 -0.01
CA LEU A 207 -3.63 12.23 -0.06
C LEU A 207 -3.06 12.20 -1.48
N ALA A 208 -3.90 11.99 -2.49
CA ALA A 208 -3.51 12.04 -3.89
C ALA A 208 -3.05 13.46 -4.29
N ILE A 209 -3.79 14.50 -3.87
CA ILE A 209 -3.42 15.91 -4.10
C ILE A 209 -2.06 16.22 -3.45
N ALA A 210 -1.83 15.72 -2.25
CA ALA A 210 -0.58 15.92 -1.51
C ALA A 210 0.60 15.08 -2.02
N GLY A 211 0.39 14.24 -3.03
CA GLY A 211 1.42 13.34 -3.57
C GLY A 211 1.83 12.21 -2.62
N LYS A 212 0.98 11.86 -1.66
CA LYS A 212 1.27 10.85 -0.62
C LYS A 212 0.79 9.44 -0.97
N LEU A 213 0.12 9.25 -2.10
CA LEU A 213 -0.26 7.93 -2.59
C LEU A 213 0.77 7.42 -3.58
N ASP A 214 1.11 6.14 -3.43
CA ASP A 214 1.93 5.44 -4.41
C ASP A 214 1.12 5.17 -5.70
N PRO A 215 1.76 5.17 -6.87
CA PRO A 215 1.11 4.77 -8.11
C PRO A 215 0.55 3.36 -8.00
N VAL A 216 -0.66 3.18 -8.50
CA VAL A 216 -1.30 1.86 -8.58
C VAL A 216 -1.09 1.28 -9.96
N ILE A 217 -0.51 0.09 -10.01
CA ILE A 217 -0.07 -0.55 -11.24
C ILE A 217 -0.74 -1.91 -11.37
N GLY A 218 -1.21 -2.22 -12.58
CA GLY A 218 -1.76 -3.52 -12.89
C GLY A 218 -3.21 -3.74 -12.46
N ARG A 219 -3.90 -2.67 -12.12
CA ARG A 219 -5.34 -2.70 -11.76
C ARG A 219 -6.18 -1.75 -12.62
N GLU A 220 -5.69 -1.38 -13.78
CA GLU A 220 -6.33 -0.42 -14.68
C GLU A 220 -7.73 -0.86 -15.08
N LYS A 221 -7.94 -2.14 -15.34
CA LYS A 221 -9.25 -2.69 -15.70
C LYS A 221 -10.27 -2.58 -14.57
N GLU A 222 -9.86 -2.95 -13.37
CA GLU A 222 -10.71 -2.89 -12.18
C GLU A 222 -11.01 -1.44 -11.81
N ILE A 223 -10.04 -0.55 -11.86
CA ILE A 223 -10.23 0.89 -11.58
C ILE A 223 -11.18 1.51 -12.61
N GLU A 224 -11.02 1.20 -13.89
CA GLU A 224 -11.93 1.66 -14.94
C GLU A 224 -13.35 1.15 -14.71
N ARG A 225 -13.50 -0.12 -14.36
CA ARG A 225 -14.80 -0.71 -14.07
C ARG A 225 -15.47 -0.07 -12.85
N VAL A 226 -14.73 0.19 -11.78
CA VAL A 226 -15.20 0.91 -10.60
C VAL A 226 -15.70 2.30 -10.99
N SER A 227 -14.92 3.04 -11.75
CA SER A 227 -15.27 4.38 -12.24
C SER A 227 -16.59 4.36 -13.05
N GLN A 228 -16.76 3.40 -13.95
CA GLN A 228 -17.98 3.24 -14.74
C GLN A 228 -19.21 2.95 -13.89
N ILE A 229 -19.07 2.06 -12.90
CA ILE A 229 -20.17 1.69 -12.00
C ILE A 229 -20.59 2.87 -11.15
N LEU A 230 -19.64 3.61 -10.58
CA LEU A 230 -19.91 4.80 -9.77
C LEU A 230 -20.64 5.90 -10.55
N SER A 231 -20.51 5.93 -11.87
CA SER A 231 -21.14 6.92 -12.74
C SER A 231 -22.58 6.54 -13.14
N ARG A 232 -23.05 5.37 -12.77
CA ARG A 232 -24.43 4.91 -13.05
C ARG A 232 -25.45 5.59 -12.15
N ARG A 233 -26.70 5.56 -12.55
CA ARG A 233 -27.84 6.03 -11.73
C ARG A 233 -28.35 4.97 -10.75
N LYS A 234 -28.23 3.69 -11.11
CA LYS A 234 -28.69 2.54 -10.32
C LYS A 234 -27.59 1.51 -10.21
N LYS A 235 -27.61 0.74 -9.12
CA LYS A 235 -26.61 -0.30 -8.85
C LYS A 235 -25.19 0.27 -9.01
N ASN A 236 -25.01 1.41 -8.40
CA ASN A 236 -23.85 2.29 -8.56
C ASN A 236 -22.83 2.16 -7.41
N ASN A 237 -22.89 1.08 -6.66
CA ASN A 237 -21.93 0.75 -5.61
C ASN A 237 -21.11 -0.47 -6.05
N PRO A 238 -19.83 -0.28 -6.41
CA PRO A 238 -18.95 -1.40 -6.73
C PRO A 238 -18.70 -2.27 -5.49
N LEU A 239 -18.71 -3.58 -5.68
CA LEU A 239 -18.33 -4.54 -4.65
C LEU A 239 -17.14 -5.35 -5.14
N LEU A 240 -15.98 -5.10 -4.56
CA LEU A 240 -14.74 -5.79 -4.88
C LEU A 240 -14.69 -7.12 -4.12
N ILE A 241 -14.66 -8.22 -4.85
CA ILE A 241 -14.63 -9.56 -4.30
C ILE A 241 -13.31 -10.23 -4.65
N GLY A 242 -12.57 -10.65 -3.65
CA GLY A 242 -11.28 -11.32 -3.84
C GLY A 242 -10.72 -11.80 -2.51
N GLU A 243 -9.72 -12.66 -2.59
CA GLU A 243 -9.01 -13.17 -1.43
C GLU A 243 -8.38 -12.03 -0.62
N PRO A 244 -8.18 -12.22 0.70
CA PRO A 244 -7.48 -11.24 1.51
C PRO A 244 -6.08 -10.92 0.93
N GLY A 245 -5.74 -9.65 0.86
CA GLY A 245 -4.42 -9.22 0.41
C GLY A 245 -4.20 -9.16 -1.11
N VAL A 246 -5.23 -9.37 -1.94
CA VAL A 246 -5.08 -9.29 -3.42
C VAL A 246 -4.96 -7.87 -3.97
N GLY A 247 -5.12 -6.84 -3.14
CA GLY A 247 -4.98 -5.44 -3.57
C GLY A 247 -6.30 -4.71 -3.80
N LYS A 248 -7.38 -5.11 -3.15
CA LYS A 248 -8.68 -4.43 -3.23
C LYS A 248 -8.60 -2.96 -2.80
N SER A 249 -7.86 -2.66 -1.74
CA SER A 249 -7.65 -1.28 -1.27
C SER A 249 -6.87 -0.42 -2.26
N ALA A 250 -5.92 -1.00 -3.00
CA ALA A 250 -5.16 -0.30 -4.03
C ALA A 250 -6.04 0.20 -5.17
N ILE A 251 -7.16 -0.48 -5.44
CA ILE A 251 -8.13 -0.03 -6.45
C ILE A 251 -8.79 1.28 -6.04
N ALA A 252 -9.15 1.45 -4.77
CA ALA A 252 -9.67 2.71 -4.25
C ALA A 252 -8.63 3.85 -4.32
N GLU A 253 -7.38 3.56 -4.00
CA GLU A 253 -6.28 4.53 -4.14
C GLU A 253 -6.07 4.92 -5.61
N GLY A 254 -6.11 3.97 -6.52
CA GLY A 254 -6.01 4.21 -7.96
C GLY A 254 -7.18 5.05 -8.51
N LEU A 255 -8.38 4.83 -8.01
CA LEU A 255 -9.53 5.67 -8.34
C LEU A 255 -9.32 7.12 -7.86
N ALA A 256 -8.85 7.30 -6.63
CA ALA A 256 -8.56 8.64 -6.09
C ALA A 256 -7.53 9.38 -6.95
N LEU A 257 -6.47 8.71 -7.38
CA LEU A 257 -5.48 9.27 -8.30
C LEU A 257 -6.11 9.69 -9.64
N ARG A 258 -6.97 8.87 -10.22
CA ARG A 258 -7.66 9.19 -11.49
C ARG A 258 -8.61 10.36 -11.35
N ILE A 259 -9.32 10.48 -10.24
CA ILE A 259 -10.21 11.62 -9.98
C ILE A 259 -9.40 12.92 -9.97
N ILE A 260 -8.29 12.96 -9.27
CA ILE A 260 -7.41 14.13 -9.18
C ILE A 260 -6.81 14.49 -10.55
N GLN A 261 -6.48 13.48 -11.35
CA GLN A 261 -5.96 13.66 -12.71
C GLN A 261 -7.06 13.94 -13.75
N LYS A 262 -8.33 13.96 -13.33
CA LYS A 262 -9.51 14.10 -14.21
C LYS A 262 -9.59 13.04 -15.31
N LYS A 263 -9.11 11.83 -15.04
CA LYS A 263 -9.17 10.66 -15.93
C LYS A 263 -10.38 9.77 -15.63
N VAL A 264 -11.51 10.40 -15.35
CA VAL A 264 -12.79 9.75 -15.03
C VAL A 264 -13.92 10.54 -15.70
N SER A 265 -15.15 10.04 -15.64
CA SER A 265 -16.33 10.79 -16.07
C SER A 265 -16.47 12.08 -15.27
N ARG A 266 -16.99 13.14 -15.90
CA ARG A 266 -17.22 14.46 -15.26
C ARG A 266 -18.04 14.39 -13.97
N ILE A 267 -18.95 13.43 -13.87
CA ILE A 267 -19.75 13.20 -12.66
C ILE A 267 -18.87 12.96 -11.43
N LEU A 268 -17.68 12.39 -11.61
CA LEU A 268 -16.76 12.05 -10.53
C LEU A 268 -15.67 13.10 -10.24
N TYR A 269 -15.59 14.20 -11.01
CA TYR A 269 -14.49 15.16 -10.91
C TYR A 269 -14.28 15.76 -9.51
N ASN A 270 -15.37 16.01 -8.79
CA ASN A 270 -15.35 16.65 -7.48
C ASN A 270 -15.65 15.68 -6.34
N LYS A 271 -15.61 14.38 -6.61
CA LYS A 271 -15.84 13.36 -5.60
C LYS A 271 -14.63 13.18 -4.72
N ARG A 272 -14.89 12.89 -3.46
CA ARG A 272 -13.90 12.52 -2.46
C ARG A 272 -14.01 11.03 -2.16
N VAL A 273 -12.92 10.31 -2.26
CA VAL A 273 -12.85 8.89 -1.87
C VAL A 273 -12.28 8.82 -0.45
N VAL A 274 -13.10 8.40 0.49
CA VAL A 274 -12.74 8.33 1.91
C VAL A 274 -12.87 6.90 2.41
N THR A 275 -11.80 6.37 2.99
CA THR A 275 -11.86 5.07 3.66
C THR A 275 -12.51 5.23 5.02
N LEU A 276 -13.51 4.40 5.32
CA LEU A 276 -14.14 4.36 6.64
C LEU A 276 -13.48 3.27 7.49
N ASP A 277 -12.91 3.66 8.62
CA ASP A 277 -12.29 2.76 9.59
C ASP A 277 -13.24 2.49 10.76
N LEU A 278 -13.92 1.36 10.71
CA LEU A 278 -14.83 0.96 11.76
C LEU A 278 -14.15 0.68 13.10
N ALA A 279 -12.94 0.15 13.06
CA ALA A 279 -12.17 -0.10 14.28
C ALA A 279 -11.90 1.19 15.04
N SER A 280 -11.60 2.29 14.34
CA SER A 280 -11.43 3.62 14.94
C SER A 280 -12.72 4.15 15.57
N ILE A 281 -13.88 3.87 14.97
CA ILE A 281 -15.18 4.27 15.54
C ILE A 281 -15.46 3.52 16.85
N VAL A 282 -15.11 2.25 16.92
CA VAL A 282 -15.29 1.41 18.11
C VAL A 282 -14.25 1.72 19.19
N ALA A 283 -13.03 2.11 18.81
CA ALA A 283 -11.93 2.33 19.74
C ALA A 283 -12.26 3.40 20.79
N GLY A 284 -12.00 3.09 22.07
CA GLY A 284 -12.25 3.99 23.19
C GLY A 284 -13.71 4.13 23.59
N THR A 285 -14.65 3.41 22.97
CA THR A 285 -16.02 3.36 23.42
C THR A 285 -16.17 2.33 24.54
N LYS A 286 -16.68 2.78 25.69
CA LYS A 286 -16.97 1.91 26.83
C LYS A 286 -18.40 1.36 26.81
N TYR A 287 -19.30 2.07 26.14
CA TYR A 287 -20.73 1.78 26.11
C TYR A 287 -21.24 1.73 24.67
N ARG A 288 -22.22 0.88 24.44
CA ARG A 288 -22.90 0.72 23.14
C ARG A 288 -23.42 2.05 22.58
N GLY A 289 -24.00 2.90 23.42
CA GLY A 289 -24.55 4.21 23.05
C GLY A 289 -23.49 5.17 22.47
N GLN A 290 -22.24 5.10 22.90
CA GLN A 290 -21.17 5.93 22.38
C GLN A 290 -20.80 5.56 20.93
N PHE A 291 -20.80 4.28 20.62
CA PHE A 291 -20.58 3.80 19.25
C PHE A 291 -21.73 4.25 18.33
N GLU A 292 -22.97 4.10 18.77
CA GLU A 292 -24.15 4.54 18.01
C GLU A 292 -24.11 6.05 17.75
N GLU A 293 -23.76 6.87 18.73
CA GLU A 293 -23.62 8.32 18.55
C GLU A 293 -22.54 8.70 17.54
N ARG A 294 -21.38 8.04 17.60
CA ARG A 294 -20.29 8.26 16.64
C ARG A 294 -20.70 7.87 15.23
N MET A 295 -21.30 6.70 15.07
CA MET A 295 -21.77 6.21 13.78
C MET A 295 -22.86 7.10 13.20
N LYS A 296 -23.80 7.54 14.03
CA LYS A 296 -24.85 8.47 13.63
C LYS A 296 -24.29 9.82 13.18
N ALA A 297 -23.29 10.36 13.87
CA ALA A 297 -22.63 11.59 13.49
C ALA A 297 -21.90 11.46 12.16
N VAL A 298 -21.20 10.34 11.92
CA VAL A 298 -20.55 10.04 10.64
C VAL A 298 -21.59 9.94 9.52
N MET A 299 -22.68 9.22 9.74
CA MET A 299 -23.74 9.03 8.75
C MET A 299 -24.42 10.37 8.40
N ASN A 300 -24.67 11.23 9.37
CA ASN A 300 -25.25 12.55 9.13
C ASN A 300 -24.37 13.42 8.25
N GLU A 301 -23.05 13.39 8.46
CA GLU A 301 -22.11 14.13 7.61
C GLU A 301 -22.09 13.59 6.17
N ILE A 302 -22.10 12.27 6.01
CA ILE A 302 -22.12 11.64 4.69
C ILE A 302 -23.40 11.98 3.93
N GLU A 303 -24.55 11.94 4.59
CA GLU A 303 -25.85 12.29 3.98
C GLU A 303 -25.93 13.75 3.55
N LYS A 304 -25.27 14.65 4.25
CA LYS A 304 -25.22 16.10 3.92
C LYS A 304 -24.20 16.44 2.83
N ASN A 305 -23.28 15.54 2.52
CA ASN A 305 -22.22 15.76 1.55
C ASN A 305 -22.27 14.65 0.49
N ASP A 306 -22.93 14.93 -0.61
CA ASP A 306 -23.11 14.02 -1.74
C ASP A 306 -21.86 13.82 -2.60
N ASP A 307 -20.78 14.54 -2.29
CA ASP A 307 -19.48 14.41 -2.94
C ASP A 307 -18.62 13.26 -2.37
N ILE A 308 -19.10 12.56 -1.35
CA ILE A 308 -18.35 11.49 -0.67
C ILE A 308 -18.65 10.14 -1.29
N ILE A 309 -17.59 9.42 -1.65
CA ILE A 309 -17.61 7.99 -1.95
C ILE A 309 -16.83 7.28 -0.85
N LEU A 310 -17.52 6.44 -0.08
CA LEU A 310 -16.88 5.65 0.96
C LEU A 310 -16.19 4.43 0.38
N PHE A 311 -14.99 4.14 0.83
CA PHE A 311 -14.39 2.81 0.68
C PHE A 311 -14.49 2.08 2.01
N ILE A 312 -15.13 0.91 2.01
CA ILE A 312 -15.36 0.12 3.21
C ILE A 312 -14.78 -1.27 2.98
N ASP A 313 -13.65 -1.51 3.63
CA ASP A 313 -13.05 -2.84 3.64
C ASP A 313 -13.84 -3.75 4.58
N GLU A 314 -13.86 -5.03 4.26
CA GLU A 314 -14.63 -6.02 5.02
C GLU A 314 -16.09 -5.59 5.26
N ILE A 315 -16.75 -5.12 4.19
CA ILE A 315 -18.11 -4.55 4.27
C ILE A 315 -19.14 -5.52 4.88
N HIS A 316 -18.89 -6.82 4.81
CA HIS A 316 -19.71 -7.84 5.44
C HIS A 316 -19.85 -7.63 6.95
N THR A 317 -18.87 -7.02 7.61
CA THR A 317 -18.94 -6.70 9.03
C THR A 317 -20.00 -5.66 9.37
N ILE A 318 -20.29 -4.75 8.44
CA ILE A 318 -21.32 -3.72 8.60
C ILE A 318 -22.71 -4.22 8.25
N VAL A 319 -22.81 -5.11 7.24
CA VAL A 319 -24.09 -5.45 6.61
C VAL A 319 -24.68 -6.77 7.08
N GLY A 320 -24.11 -7.45 8.06
CA GLY A 320 -24.73 -8.61 8.64
C GLY A 320 -23.84 -9.70 9.24
N ALA A 321 -22.50 -9.55 9.18
CA ALA A 321 -21.56 -10.54 9.72
C ALA A 321 -21.25 -10.32 11.21
N GLY A 322 -22.05 -9.55 11.91
CA GLY A 322 -21.70 -9.08 13.23
C GLY A 322 -21.94 -10.08 14.35
N GLY A 323 -20.91 -10.82 14.75
CA GLY A 323 -20.89 -11.51 16.04
C GLY A 323 -20.54 -10.62 17.23
N ALA A 324 -20.02 -9.41 17.03
CA ALA A 324 -19.66 -8.46 18.08
C ALA A 324 -20.74 -7.39 18.24
N THR A 325 -20.98 -6.97 19.46
CA THR A 325 -22.04 -6.04 19.88
C THR A 325 -22.04 -4.68 19.15
N GLY A 326 -20.94 -4.25 18.55
CA GLY A 326 -20.85 -2.99 17.81
C GLY A 326 -21.31 -3.05 16.35
N SER A 327 -21.23 -4.21 15.70
CA SER A 327 -21.49 -4.38 14.27
C SER A 327 -22.99 -4.45 13.94
N LEU A 328 -23.84 -4.92 14.84
CA LEU A 328 -25.30 -4.92 14.67
C LEU A 328 -25.86 -3.50 14.55
N ASP A 329 -25.35 -2.57 15.33
CA ASP A 329 -25.80 -1.18 15.32
C ASP A 329 -25.34 -0.42 14.08
N ALA A 330 -24.15 -0.68 13.59
CA ALA A 330 -23.66 -0.17 12.32
C ALA A 330 -24.51 -0.66 11.15
N SER A 331 -24.88 -1.95 11.14
CA SER A 331 -25.74 -2.55 10.13
C SER A 331 -27.12 -1.87 10.09
N ASN A 332 -27.72 -1.61 11.26
CA ASN A 332 -29.04 -0.99 11.34
C ASN A 332 -29.06 0.46 10.83
N MET A 333 -27.95 1.17 10.89
CA MET A 333 -27.85 2.54 10.37
C MET A 333 -27.44 2.58 8.91
N PHE A 334 -26.46 1.76 8.53
CA PHE A 334 -25.81 1.79 7.22
C PHE A 334 -26.66 1.15 6.13
N LYS A 335 -27.24 0.00 6.42
CA LYS A 335 -28.02 -0.77 5.46
C LYS A 335 -29.25 -0.02 4.92
N PRO A 336 -30.07 0.68 5.75
CA PRO A 336 -31.18 1.50 5.24
C PRO A 336 -30.71 2.67 4.39
N ALA A 337 -29.64 3.36 4.75
CA ALA A 337 -29.08 4.48 4.00
C ALA A 337 -28.57 4.03 2.63
N LEU A 338 -27.89 2.89 2.57
CA LEU A 338 -27.44 2.27 1.32
C LEU A 338 -28.63 1.86 0.44
N ALA A 339 -29.64 1.22 1.03
CA ALA A 339 -30.85 0.79 0.32
C ALA A 339 -31.65 1.95 -0.27
N ARG A 340 -31.67 3.11 0.39
CA ARG A 340 -32.34 4.32 -0.12
C ARG A 340 -31.50 5.14 -1.09
N GLY A 341 -30.23 4.78 -1.32
CA GLY A 341 -29.34 5.53 -2.18
C GLY A 341 -28.84 6.85 -1.58
N GLU A 342 -28.91 7.01 -0.28
CA GLU A 342 -28.43 8.22 0.44
C GLU A 342 -26.92 8.26 0.56
N ILE A 343 -26.26 7.13 0.41
CA ILE A 343 -24.80 7.00 0.44
C ILE A 343 -24.32 6.22 -0.77
N GLN A 344 -23.11 6.52 -1.20
CA GLN A 344 -22.41 5.78 -2.26
C GLN A 344 -21.12 5.20 -1.70
N CYS A 345 -20.88 3.92 -1.97
CA CYS A 345 -19.69 3.25 -1.45
C CYS A 345 -19.08 2.25 -2.44
N ILE A 346 -17.80 1.99 -2.22
CA ILE A 346 -17.07 0.87 -2.77
C ILE A 346 -16.86 -0.11 -1.62
N GLY A 347 -17.46 -1.29 -1.71
CA GLY A 347 -17.27 -2.35 -0.72
C GLY A 347 -16.16 -3.29 -1.14
N ALA A 348 -15.50 -3.89 -0.17
CA ALA A 348 -14.53 -4.97 -0.39
C ALA A 348 -14.84 -6.14 0.55
N THR A 349 -14.80 -7.36 0.02
CA THR A 349 -15.10 -8.58 0.77
C THR A 349 -14.46 -9.79 0.08
N THR A 350 -14.54 -10.95 0.71
CA THR A 350 -14.18 -12.22 0.10
C THR A 350 -15.40 -12.90 -0.53
N LEU A 351 -15.19 -13.89 -1.40
CA LEU A 351 -16.28 -14.61 -2.03
C LEU A 351 -17.14 -15.38 -1.01
N ASP A 352 -16.51 -15.95 0.01
CA ASP A 352 -17.23 -16.70 1.05
C ASP A 352 -18.16 -15.78 1.87
N GLU A 353 -17.64 -14.63 2.33
CA GLU A 353 -18.45 -13.63 3.05
C GLU A 353 -19.53 -13.00 2.16
N TYR A 354 -19.24 -12.77 0.89
CA TYR A 354 -20.23 -12.29 -0.06
C TYR A 354 -21.41 -13.26 -0.15
N ARG A 355 -21.16 -14.54 -0.35
CA ARG A 355 -22.20 -15.59 -0.44
C ARG A 355 -22.98 -15.75 0.85
N GLN A 356 -22.30 -15.64 1.97
CA GLN A 356 -22.90 -15.85 3.28
C GLN A 356 -23.75 -14.66 3.74
N TYR A 357 -23.33 -13.41 3.50
CA TYR A 357 -23.93 -12.24 4.12
C TYR A 357 -24.57 -11.24 3.15
N ILE A 358 -24.14 -11.20 1.90
CA ILE A 358 -24.59 -10.17 0.95
C ILE A 358 -25.48 -10.76 -0.13
N GLU A 359 -25.11 -11.87 -0.73
CA GLU A 359 -25.84 -12.49 -1.85
C GLU A 359 -27.29 -12.82 -1.49
N LYS A 360 -27.53 -13.25 -0.28
CA LYS A 360 -28.86 -13.64 0.22
C LYS A 360 -29.76 -12.46 0.60
N ASP A 361 -29.19 -11.26 0.70
CA ASP A 361 -29.92 -10.05 1.03
C ASP A 361 -30.32 -9.31 -0.25
N GLY A 362 -31.59 -9.43 -0.63
CA GLY A 362 -32.11 -8.84 -1.86
C GLY A 362 -31.99 -7.30 -1.92
N ALA A 363 -32.05 -6.63 -0.79
CA ALA A 363 -31.90 -5.17 -0.72
C ALA A 363 -30.48 -4.72 -1.02
N LEU A 364 -29.47 -5.46 -0.55
CA LEU A 364 -28.07 -5.20 -0.82
C LEU A 364 -27.66 -5.64 -2.22
N GLU A 365 -28.10 -6.81 -2.64
CA GLU A 365 -27.79 -7.36 -3.98
C GLU A 365 -28.22 -6.42 -5.10
N ARG A 366 -29.33 -5.71 -4.96
CA ARG A 366 -29.80 -4.72 -5.92
C ARG A 366 -28.97 -3.44 -5.98
N ARG A 367 -28.19 -3.15 -4.95
CA ARG A 367 -27.43 -1.89 -4.81
C ARG A 367 -25.96 -2.03 -5.20
N PHE A 368 -25.43 -3.26 -5.14
CA PHE A 368 -24.04 -3.55 -5.46
C PHE A 368 -23.86 -4.18 -6.83
N GLN A 369 -22.81 -3.74 -7.51
CA GLN A 369 -22.28 -4.41 -8.70
C GLN A 369 -20.98 -5.11 -8.36
N LYS A 370 -20.95 -6.43 -8.52
CA LYS A 370 -19.76 -7.25 -8.25
C LYS A 370 -18.64 -6.99 -9.24
N ILE A 371 -17.42 -6.93 -8.72
CA ILE A 371 -16.19 -6.96 -9.48
C ILE A 371 -15.29 -8.02 -8.84
N ILE A 372 -14.91 -9.03 -9.60
CA ILE A 372 -13.97 -10.04 -9.15
C ILE A 372 -12.56 -9.48 -9.29
N VAL A 373 -11.81 -9.52 -8.19
CA VAL A 373 -10.41 -9.09 -8.15
C VAL A 373 -9.53 -10.32 -8.00
N ASP A 374 -8.92 -10.70 -9.09
CA ASP A 374 -8.03 -11.86 -9.12
C ASP A 374 -6.65 -11.50 -8.57
N PRO A 375 -5.98 -12.45 -7.88
CA PRO A 375 -4.60 -12.25 -7.48
C PRO A 375 -3.70 -12.19 -8.72
N THR A 376 -2.69 -11.32 -8.66
CA THR A 376 -1.67 -11.23 -9.71
C THR A 376 -0.67 -12.38 -9.56
N THR A 377 -0.40 -13.12 -10.64
CA THR A 377 0.67 -14.13 -10.64
C THR A 377 2.05 -13.47 -10.67
N VAL A 378 3.10 -14.24 -10.38
CA VAL A 378 4.49 -13.75 -10.44
C VAL A 378 4.82 -13.30 -11.86
N GLU A 379 4.41 -14.08 -12.86
CA GLU A 379 4.65 -13.80 -14.28
C GLU A 379 3.91 -12.53 -14.73
N GLU A 380 2.66 -12.35 -14.34
CA GLU A 380 1.88 -11.14 -14.62
C GLU A 380 2.50 -9.90 -13.97
N THR A 381 2.96 -10.02 -12.72
CA THR A 381 3.64 -8.92 -12.02
C THR A 381 4.92 -8.52 -12.74
N LEU A 382 5.72 -9.49 -13.19
CA LEU A 382 6.93 -9.24 -13.96
C LEU A 382 6.63 -8.57 -15.29
N GLU A 383 5.58 -8.99 -15.99
CA GLU A 383 5.14 -8.39 -17.25
C GLU A 383 4.68 -6.94 -17.05
N ILE A 384 3.90 -6.67 -16.00
CA ILE A 384 3.49 -5.31 -15.63
C ILE A 384 4.71 -4.43 -15.37
N LEU A 385 5.69 -4.90 -14.62
CA LEU A 385 6.91 -4.17 -14.33
C LEU A 385 7.74 -3.88 -15.61
N ARG A 386 7.73 -4.78 -16.57
CA ARG A 386 8.36 -4.54 -17.89
C ARG A 386 7.65 -3.44 -18.67
N ASN A 387 6.31 -3.45 -18.67
CA ASN A 387 5.50 -2.48 -19.43
C ASN A 387 5.58 -1.07 -18.86
N ILE A 388 5.78 -0.92 -17.56
CA ILE A 388 5.90 0.40 -16.90
C ILE A 388 7.16 1.13 -17.37
N LYS A 389 8.24 0.40 -17.63
CA LYS A 389 9.47 0.98 -18.15
C LYS A 389 9.22 1.79 -19.42
N ASP A 390 8.41 1.24 -20.33
CA ASP A 390 8.14 1.86 -21.62
C ASP A 390 7.29 3.13 -21.52
N GLN A 391 6.59 3.33 -20.41
CA GLN A 391 5.76 4.53 -20.17
C GLN A 391 6.51 5.69 -19.51
N TYR A 392 7.69 5.44 -18.95
CA TYR A 392 8.48 6.44 -18.23
C TYR A 392 9.79 6.84 -18.96
N GLU A 393 10.07 6.29 -20.12
CA GLU A 393 11.08 6.77 -21.07
C GLU A 393 10.48 7.82 -22.02
#